data_14db356b324bfb6a2db8a7d5e5554341
#
_entry.id   14db356b324bfb6a2db8a7d5e5554341
#
_cell.length_a   1.000
_cell.length_b   1.000
_cell.length_c   1.000
_cell.angle_alpha   90.00
_cell.angle_beta   90.00
_cell.angle_gamma   90.00
#
_symmetry.space_group_name_H-M   'P 1'
#
loop_
_entity.id
_entity.type
_entity.pdbx_description
1 polymer ?
#
loop_
_entity_poly.entity_id
_entity_poly.type
_entity_poly.pdbx_seq_one_letter_code
_entity_poly.pdbx_strand_id
1 'polypeptide(L)'
;TYIMRNAVITDPFMEVEPGKDMHKEVSYLQFPKEAILFSAMFHTHVRGQAARLEMVEKDGKRTTLLNLPRFDFNWQTVYHFDEPVRVPAGAKIVSNNWYDNSVRSGSNPDPKQTVVWGDQSWEEMLYTSLFYQWTDERVGAEADATKEMLSCRMFCALDTNLDEKVQLAEMNPRIRAAVAPK
;
A
#
# COMPACT_ATOMS: atom_id res chain seq x y z
N THR A 1 -3.09 -27.11 -12.46
CA THR A 1 -3.63 -25.78 -12.75
C THR A 1 -3.43 -24.91 -11.53
N TYR A 2 -2.81 -23.76 -11.69
CA TYR A 2 -2.52 -22.81 -10.62
C TYR A 2 -3.56 -21.68 -10.64
N ILE A 3 -3.83 -21.08 -9.48
CA ILE A 3 -4.75 -19.97 -9.35
C ILE A 3 -3.94 -18.68 -9.15
N MET A 4 -4.05 -17.75 -10.10
CA MET A 4 -3.56 -16.40 -9.92
C MET A 4 -4.57 -15.60 -9.10
N ARG A 5 -4.09 -14.99 -8.02
CA ARG A 5 -4.88 -14.15 -7.14
C ARG A 5 -4.49 -12.69 -7.26
N ASN A 6 -5.43 -11.84 -6.93
CA ASN A 6 -5.18 -10.41 -6.75
C ASN A 6 -5.48 -10.02 -5.30
N ALA A 7 -4.62 -9.22 -4.72
CA ALA A 7 -4.86 -8.56 -3.45
C ALA A 7 -4.43 -7.09 -3.56
N VAL A 8 -5.02 -6.24 -2.73
CA VAL A 8 -4.75 -4.81 -2.77
C VAL A 8 -4.31 -4.30 -1.41
N ILE A 9 -3.17 -3.62 -1.39
CA ILE A 9 -2.73 -2.79 -0.27
C ILE A 9 -3.41 -1.44 -0.42
N THR A 10 -4.11 -0.98 0.61
CA THR A 10 -4.79 0.32 0.62
C THR A 10 -4.57 1.04 1.93
N ASP A 11 -4.63 2.36 1.91
CA ASP A 11 -4.74 3.17 3.12
C ASP A 11 -5.96 4.10 3.04
N PRO A 12 -7.13 3.66 3.55
CA PRO A 12 -8.33 4.48 3.57
C PRO A 12 -8.29 5.58 4.64
N PHE A 13 -7.24 5.62 5.46
CA PHE A 13 -7.05 6.61 6.52
C PHE A 13 -6.12 7.74 6.12
N MET A 14 -5.51 7.67 4.93
CA MET A 14 -4.54 8.64 4.45
C MET A 14 -5.07 10.08 4.56
N GLU A 15 -4.15 11.01 4.86
CA GLU A 15 -4.46 12.42 4.98
C GLU A 15 -3.22 13.27 4.62
N VAL A 16 -3.27 13.95 3.49
CA VAL A 16 -2.18 14.82 3.02
C VAL A 16 -2.53 16.27 3.32
N GLU A 17 -1.83 16.88 4.28
CA GLU A 17 -2.05 18.27 4.68
C GLU A 17 -1.78 19.28 3.55
N PRO A 18 -2.40 20.47 3.60
CA PRO A 18 -2.12 21.55 2.66
C PRO A 18 -0.64 21.92 2.61
N GLY A 19 -0.13 22.17 1.42
CA GLY A 19 1.24 22.66 1.20
C GLY A 19 2.35 21.64 1.43
N LYS A 20 2.02 20.40 1.79
CA LYS A 20 3.03 19.33 1.98
C LYS A 20 3.56 18.85 0.65
N ASP A 21 4.87 18.88 0.51
CA ASP A 21 5.59 18.17 -0.54
C ASP A 21 6.22 16.89 0.02
N MET A 22 6.37 15.89 -0.82
CA MET A 22 6.94 14.57 -0.45
C MET A 22 6.31 13.96 0.83
N HIS A 23 5.02 14.20 1.04
CA HIS A 23 4.26 13.54 2.09
C HIS A 23 4.26 12.03 1.86
N LYS A 24 4.62 11.26 2.87
CA LYS A 24 4.76 9.80 2.77
C LYS A 24 3.61 9.10 3.46
N GLU A 25 2.95 8.19 2.74
CA GLU A 25 2.02 7.21 3.30
C GLU A 25 2.58 5.79 3.16
N VAL A 26 2.24 4.93 4.12
CA VAL A 26 2.72 3.55 4.19
C VAL A 26 1.56 2.65 4.55
N SER A 27 1.41 1.56 3.80
CA SER A 27 0.51 0.47 4.16
C SER A 27 1.10 -0.86 3.69
N TYR A 28 0.61 -1.98 4.21
CA TYR A 28 1.14 -3.29 3.85
C TYR A 28 0.09 -4.40 3.87
N LEU A 29 0.46 -5.55 3.35
CA LEU A 29 -0.19 -6.84 3.61
C LEU A 29 0.83 -7.81 4.17
N GLN A 30 0.46 -8.53 5.22
CA GLN A 30 1.26 -9.62 5.78
C GLN A 30 0.79 -10.95 5.20
N PHE A 31 1.72 -11.70 4.65
CA PHE A 31 1.45 -12.99 4.02
C PHE A 31 1.47 -14.11 5.06
N PRO A 32 0.33 -14.71 5.43
CA PRO A 32 0.28 -15.75 6.46
C PRO A 32 0.94 -17.05 6.03
N LYS A 33 1.03 -17.29 4.71
CA LYS A 33 1.66 -18.46 4.09
C LYS A 33 2.66 -18.01 3.03
N GLU A 34 3.50 -18.96 2.61
CA GLU A 34 4.40 -18.71 1.49
C GLU A 34 3.63 -18.52 0.18
N ALA A 35 4.06 -17.52 -0.59
CA ALA A 35 3.48 -17.17 -1.88
C ALA A 35 4.57 -16.88 -2.93
N ILE A 36 4.14 -16.87 -4.18
CA ILE A 36 4.92 -16.37 -5.31
C ILE A 36 4.22 -15.12 -5.83
N LEU A 37 4.93 -14.00 -5.86
CA LEU A 37 4.46 -12.72 -6.38
C LEU A 37 5.00 -12.55 -7.81
N PHE A 38 4.11 -12.28 -8.77
CA PHE A 38 4.44 -12.20 -10.20
C PHE A 38 4.50 -10.79 -10.74
N SER A 39 3.64 -9.91 -10.21
CA SER A 39 3.55 -8.53 -10.66
C SER A 39 2.87 -7.65 -9.64
N ALA A 40 3.08 -6.34 -9.79
CA ALA A 40 2.42 -5.31 -9.01
C ALA A 40 2.04 -4.11 -9.87
N MET A 41 1.04 -3.36 -9.43
CA MET A 41 0.63 -2.10 -10.03
C MET A 41 0.40 -1.08 -8.91
N PHE A 42 1.04 0.07 -9.01
CA PHE A 42 0.72 1.22 -8.18
C PHE A 42 -0.39 2.05 -8.81
N HIS A 43 -1.29 2.52 -7.96
CA HIS A 43 -2.28 3.53 -8.33
C HIS A 43 -2.30 4.62 -7.25
N THR A 44 -2.19 5.84 -7.69
CA THR A 44 -2.45 7.08 -6.96
C THR A 44 -3.21 8.02 -7.88
N HIS A 45 -3.68 9.14 -7.36
CA HIS A 45 -4.25 10.18 -8.20
C HIS A 45 -3.20 11.24 -8.57
N VAL A 46 -3.66 12.47 -8.85
CA VAL A 46 -2.83 13.51 -9.49
C VAL A 46 -1.68 14.06 -8.63
N ARG A 47 -1.68 13.80 -7.32
CA ARG A 47 -0.60 14.25 -6.42
C ARG A 47 0.49 13.20 -6.20
N GLY A 48 0.32 11.99 -6.70
CA GLY A 48 1.35 10.95 -6.60
C GLY A 48 2.65 11.35 -7.26
N GLN A 49 3.77 11.23 -6.52
CA GLN A 49 5.10 11.63 -6.99
C GLN A 49 6.06 10.46 -7.14
N ALA A 50 5.99 9.51 -6.23
CA ALA A 50 6.84 8.33 -6.23
C ALA A 50 6.15 7.17 -5.51
N ALA A 51 6.57 5.96 -5.84
CA ALA A 51 6.09 4.75 -5.15
C ALA A 51 7.21 3.71 -5.04
N ARG A 52 7.22 2.93 -3.96
CA ARG A 52 8.16 1.84 -3.75
C ARG A 52 7.50 0.67 -3.07
N LEU A 53 7.68 -0.52 -3.63
CA LEU A 53 7.26 -1.78 -3.04
C LEU A 53 8.46 -2.47 -2.41
N GLU A 54 8.33 -2.86 -1.15
CA GLU A 54 9.35 -3.57 -0.40
C GLU A 54 8.79 -4.86 0.18
N MET A 55 9.61 -5.89 0.23
CA MET A 55 9.37 -7.06 1.08
C MET A 55 10.16 -6.88 2.40
N VAL A 56 9.48 -7.06 3.53
CA VAL A 56 10.07 -7.06 4.86
C VAL A 56 9.88 -8.44 5.47
N GLU A 57 10.96 -9.17 5.64
CA GLU A 57 10.97 -10.50 6.23
C GLU A 57 10.85 -10.43 7.76
N LYS A 58 10.52 -11.56 8.42
CA LYS A 58 10.35 -11.62 9.88
C LYS A 58 11.57 -11.20 10.69
N ASP A 59 12.75 -11.39 10.13
CA ASP A 59 14.03 -10.97 10.73
C ASP A 59 14.35 -9.48 10.53
N GLY A 60 13.44 -8.74 9.86
CA GLY A 60 13.58 -7.33 9.54
C GLY A 60 14.36 -7.05 8.26
N LYS A 61 14.82 -8.06 7.55
CA LYS A 61 15.49 -7.86 6.25
C LYS A 61 14.52 -7.23 5.26
N ARG A 62 14.98 -6.17 4.59
CA ARG A 62 14.22 -5.43 3.57
C ARG A 62 14.79 -5.67 2.19
N THR A 63 13.91 -5.93 1.24
CA THR A 63 14.25 -6.08 -0.19
C THR A 63 13.32 -5.19 -1.01
N THR A 64 13.88 -4.27 -1.78
CA THR A 64 13.09 -3.47 -2.73
C THR A 64 12.69 -4.36 -3.91
N LEU A 65 11.40 -4.46 -4.17
CA LEU A 65 10.85 -5.27 -5.27
C LEU A 65 10.57 -4.41 -6.50
N LEU A 66 10.06 -3.20 -6.29
CA LEU A 66 9.76 -2.25 -7.37
C LEU A 66 9.98 -0.83 -6.84
N ASN A 67 10.60 0.03 -7.64
CA ASN A 67 10.83 1.42 -7.29
C ASN A 67 10.49 2.33 -8.46
N LEU A 68 9.54 3.22 -8.25
CA LEU A 68 9.11 4.26 -9.18
C LEU A 68 9.47 5.62 -8.59
N PRO A 69 10.70 6.13 -8.81
CA PRO A 69 11.14 7.38 -8.22
C PRO A 69 10.46 8.61 -8.82
N ARG A 70 9.74 8.42 -9.93
CA ARG A 70 8.90 9.42 -10.61
C ARG A 70 7.64 8.72 -11.07
N PHE A 71 6.55 8.87 -10.30
CA PHE A 71 5.24 8.36 -10.66
C PHE A 71 4.56 9.32 -11.65
N ASP A 72 3.85 8.77 -12.63
CA ASP A 72 3.03 9.54 -13.57
C ASP A 72 1.60 9.00 -13.53
N PHE A 73 0.65 9.84 -13.14
CA PHE A 73 -0.78 9.51 -13.10
C PHE A 73 -1.31 8.99 -14.43
N ASN A 74 -0.76 9.44 -15.55
CA ASN A 74 -1.17 9.03 -16.90
C ASN A 74 -0.49 7.72 -17.36
N TRP A 75 0.45 7.19 -16.57
CA TRP A 75 1.20 5.97 -16.89
C TRP A 75 1.08 4.94 -15.76
N GLN A 76 -0.13 4.38 -15.61
CA GLN A 76 -0.42 3.37 -14.61
C GLN A 76 -0.47 1.99 -15.28
N THR A 77 0.58 1.21 -15.11
CA THR A 77 0.72 -0.10 -15.73
C THR A 77 1.02 -1.19 -14.70
N VAL A 78 0.79 -2.45 -15.10
CA VAL A 78 1.22 -3.62 -14.33
C VAL A 78 2.69 -3.88 -14.62
N TYR A 79 3.52 -3.87 -13.59
CA TYR A 79 4.93 -4.23 -13.65
C TYR A 79 5.08 -5.71 -13.34
N HIS A 80 5.54 -6.47 -14.32
CA HIS A 80 5.88 -7.88 -14.15
C HIS A 80 7.32 -7.99 -13.66
N PHE A 81 7.56 -8.85 -12.67
CA PHE A 81 8.91 -9.16 -12.24
C PHE A 81 9.59 -10.08 -13.26
N ASP A 82 10.85 -9.83 -13.58
CA ASP A 82 11.62 -10.68 -14.52
C ASP A 82 11.67 -12.13 -14.01
N GLU A 83 11.88 -12.28 -12.67
CA GLU A 83 11.78 -13.54 -11.97
C GLU A 83 10.68 -13.42 -10.89
N PRO A 84 9.75 -14.37 -10.81
CA PRO A 84 8.74 -14.37 -9.74
C PRO A 84 9.37 -14.34 -8.35
N VAL A 85 8.86 -13.47 -7.49
CA VAL A 85 9.41 -13.24 -6.15
C VAL A 85 8.79 -14.19 -5.13
N ARG A 86 9.62 -14.97 -4.46
CA ARG A 86 9.18 -15.81 -3.33
C ARG A 86 8.97 -14.94 -2.10
N VAL A 87 7.75 -14.97 -1.57
CA VAL A 87 7.34 -14.25 -0.34
C VAL A 87 7.22 -15.27 0.79
N PRO A 88 8.13 -15.28 1.77
CA PRO A 88 8.06 -16.21 2.89
C PRO A 88 6.83 -15.98 3.77
N ALA A 89 6.36 -17.05 4.45
CA ALA A 89 5.29 -16.95 5.43
C ALA A 89 5.64 -15.95 6.55
N GLY A 90 4.74 -15.01 6.80
CA GLY A 90 4.88 -13.92 7.77
C GLY A 90 5.65 -12.70 7.27
N ALA A 91 6.15 -12.70 6.03
CA ALA A 91 6.71 -11.51 5.42
C ALA A 91 5.61 -10.49 5.12
N LYS A 92 5.97 -9.19 5.18
CA LYS A 92 5.12 -8.06 4.83
C LYS A 92 5.51 -7.56 3.45
N ILE A 93 4.53 -7.33 2.57
CA ILE A 93 4.71 -6.57 1.34
C ILE A 93 4.22 -5.16 1.60
N VAL A 94 5.14 -4.21 1.57
CA VAL A 94 4.96 -2.83 2.03
C VAL A 94 4.93 -1.90 0.85
N SER A 95 3.85 -1.13 0.72
CA SER A 95 3.74 -0.03 -0.24
C SER A 95 4.09 1.28 0.45
N ASN A 96 5.07 1.98 -0.09
CA ASN A 96 5.45 3.33 0.31
C ASN A 96 5.10 4.26 -0.86
N ASN A 97 4.26 5.25 -0.61
CA ASN A 97 3.83 6.21 -1.63
C ASN A 97 4.12 7.64 -1.16
N TRP A 98 4.54 8.49 -2.09
CA TRP A 98 4.83 9.90 -1.82
C TRP A 98 3.94 10.79 -2.66
N TYR A 99 3.44 11.85 -2.02
CA TYR A 99 2.47 12.79 -2.58
C TYR A 99 2.98 14.23 -2.47
N ASP A 100 2.64 15.06 -3.45
CA ASP A 100 2.92 16.49 -3.42
C ASP A 100 1.60 17.29 -3.44
N ASN A 101 1.18 17.78 -2.29
CA ASN A 101 0.04 18.69 -2.12
C ASN A 101 0.48 20.17 -2.02
N SER A 102 1.64 20.50 -2.55
CA SER A 102 2.16 21.87 -2.54
C SER A 102 1.72 22.70 -3.75
N VAL A 103 1.92 23.99 -3.67
CA VAL A 103 1.72 24.93 -4.79
C VAL A 103 2.68 24.73 -5.96
N ARG A 104 3.74 23.93 -5.77
CA ARG A 104 4.74 23.62 -6.80
C ARG A 104 4.32 22.47 -7.70
N SER A 105 3.39 21.63 -7.24
CA SER A 105 2.85 20.54 -8.04
C SER A 105 1.94 21.08 -9.14
N GLY A 106 2.36 20.97 -10.39
CA GLY A 106 1.60 21.42 -11.55
C GLY A 106 0.30 20.66 -11.80
N SER A 107 0.15 19.47 -11.21
CA SER A 107 -1.05 18.61 -11.31
C SER A 107 -2.00 18.76 -10.12
N ASN A 108 -1.61 19.50 -9.06
CA ASN A 108 -2.44 19.69 -7.87
C ASN A 108 -3.58 20.67 -8.12
N PRO A 109 -4.85 20.28 -8.06
CA PRO A 109 -5.97 21.15 -8.36
C PRO A 109 -6.24 22.20 -7.27
N ASP A 110 -5.93 21.90 -5.99
CA ASP A 110 -6.07 22.85 -4.88
C ASP A 110 -5.07 22.53 -3.74
N PRO A 111 -3.95 23.25 -3.66
CA PRO A 111 -2.92 23.03 -2.63
C PRO A 111 -3.31 23.57 -1.24
N LYS A 112 -4.49 24.17 -1.08
CA LYS A 112 -4.97 24.69 0.21
C LYS A 112 -5.87 23.70 0.94
N GLN A 113 -6.30 22.64 0.28
CA GLN A 113 -7.17 21.64 0.87
C GLN A 113 -6.37 20.49 1.49
N THR A 114 -6.84 19.98 2.62
CA THR A 114 -6.45 18.66 3.12
C THR A 114 -7.04 17.60 2.18
N VAL A 115 -6.20 16.72 1.71
CA VAL A 115 -6.60 15.63 0.80
C VAL A 115 -6.72 14.35 1.57
N VAL A 116 -7.82 13.64 1.37
CA VAL A 116 -8.13 12.37 2.01
C VAL A 116 -8.39 11.29 0.97
N TRP A 117 -8.51 10.06 1.41
CA TRP A 117 -8.94 8.95 0.57
C TRP A 117 -10.28 9.25 -0.10
N GLY A 118 -10.36 9.01 -1.39
CA GLY A 118 -11.59 9.11 -2.17
C GLY A 118 -11.41 8.67 -3.62
N ASP A 119 -12.53 8.52 -4.33
CA ASP A 119 -12.58 7.95 -5.69
C ASP A 119 -12.31 8.98 -6.79
N GLN A 120 -12.34 10.26 -6.46
CA GLN A 120 -12.19 11.32 -7.46
C GLN A 120 -10.72 11.67 -7.70
N SER A 121 -10.36 12.08 -8.91
CA SER A 121 -8.96 12.44 -9.25
C SER A 121 -8.40 13.61 -8.42
N TRP A 122 -9.26 14.45 -7.85
CA TRP A 122 -8.86 15.55 -6.93
C TRP A 122 -8.78 15.13 -5.46
N GLU A 123 -9.22 13.92 -5.11
CA GLU A 123 -8.93 13.22 -3.87
C GLU A 123 -7.63 12.41 -4.05
N GLU A 124 -7.30 11.47 -3.18
CA GLU A 124 -6.13 10.62 -3.34
C GLU A 124 -6.37 9.17 -2.92
N MET A 125 -5.48 8.29 -3.41
CA MET A 125 -5.44 6.90 -3.01
C MET A 125 -3.99 6.43 -2.77
N LEU A 126 -3.78 5.67 -1.69
CA LEU A 126 -2.74 4.66 -1.65
C LEU A 126 -3.38 3.34 -2.07
N TYR A 127 -3.08 2.88 -3.27
CA TYR A 127 -3.64 1.65 -3.81
C TYR A 127 -2.54 0.89 -4.56
N THR A 128 -2.20 -0.31 -4.10
CA THR A 128 -1.19 -1.14 -4.76
C THR A 128 -1.73 -2.55 -4.97
N SER A 129 -1.93 -2.90 -6.22
CA SER A 129 -2.40 -4.22 -6.62
C SER A 129 -1.24 -5.21 -6.68
N LEU A 130 -1.41 -6.39 -6.11
CA LEU A 130 -0.47 -7.49 -6.11
C LEU A 130 -1.08 -8.69 -6.83
N PHE A 131 -0.33 -9.31 -7.74
CA PHE A 131 -0.74 -10.53 -8.43
C PHE A 131 0.17 -11.67 -7.96
N TYR A 132 -0.41 -12.63 -7.28
CA TYR A 132 0.32 -13.67 -6.56
C TYR A 132 -0.39 -15.02 -6.61
N GLN A 133 0.29 -16.06 -6.12
CA GLN A 133 -0.20 -17.41 -5.95
C GLN A 133 0.32 -17.97 -4.63
N TRP A 134 -0.51 -18.69 -3.89
CA TRP A 134 -0.02 -19.50 -2.76
C TRP A 134 0.75 -20.71 -3.29
N THR A 135 1.90 -21.05 -2.70
CA THR A 135 2.77 -22.13 -3.19
C THR A 135 2.12 -23.51 -3.08
N ASP A 136 1.23 -23.70 -2.12
CA ASP A 136 0.53 -24.98 -1.84
C ASP A 136 -0.91 -25.00 -2.39
N GLU A 137 -1.32 -23.98 -3.13
CA GLU A 137 -2.69 -23.85 -3.62
C GLU A 137 -2.94 -24.75 -4.84
N ARG A 138 -4.10 -25.41 -4.83
CA ARG A 138 -4.63 -26.20 -5.94
C ARG A 138 -6.07 -25.80 -6.25
N VAL A 139 -6.48 -26.00 -7.49
CA VAL A 139 -7.87 -25.79 -7.90
C VAL A 139 -8.81 -26.63 -7.02
N GLY A 140 -9.82 -25.98 -6.44
CA GLY A 140 -10.79 -26.60 -5.54
C GLY A 140 -10.42 -26.56 -4.06
N ALA A 141 -9.22 -26.09 -3.68
CA ALA A 141 -8.90 -25.80 -2.30
C ALA A 141 -9.43 -24.42 -1.89
N GLU A 142 -9.99 -24.28 -0.69
CA GLU A 142 -10.38 -22.99 -0.17
C GLU A 142 -9.16 -22.12 0.17
N ALA A 143 -9.28 -20.81 -0.11
CA ALA A 143 -8.20 -19.86 0.09
C ALA A 143 -8.33 -19.15 1.46
N ASP A 144 -8.34 -19.89 2.54
CA ASP A 144 -8.42 -19.34 3.90
C ASP A 144 -7.29 -18.32 4.17
N ALA A 145 -6.09 -18.60 3.66
CA ALA A 145 -4.95 -17.69 3.79
C ALA A 145 -5.19 -16.31 3.13
N THR A 146 -5.90 -16.24 2.01
CA THR A 146 -6.29 -14.96 1.40
C THR A 146 -7.25 -14.18 2.29
N LYS A 147 -8.24 -14.87 2.87
CA LYS A 147 -9.19 -14.25 3.79
C LYS A 147 -8.49 -13.74 5.05
N GLU A 148 -7.60 -14.52 5.62
CA GLU A 148 -6.77 -14.14 6.77
C GLU A 148 -5.94 -12.88 6.45
N MET A 149 -5.19 -12.90 5.36
CA MET A 149 -4.38 -11.76 4.91
C MET A 149 -5.23 -10.49 4.74
N LEU A 150 -6.39 -10.58 4.09
CA LEU A 150 -7.25 -9.44 3.84
C LEU A 150 -8.00 -8.95 5.08
N SER A 151 -8.19 -9.79 6.10
CA SER A 151 -8.84 -9.38 7.36
C SER A 151 -8.03 -8.34 8.15
N CYS A 152 -6.70 -8.31 7.96
CA CYS A 152 -5.80 -7.40 8.65
C CYS A 152 -5.61 -6.06 7.96
N ARG A 153 -6.22 -5.80 6.78
CA ARG A 153 -5.95 -4.60 5.96
C ARG A 153 -6.07 -3.28 6.71
N MET A 154 -7.12 -3.11 7.52
CA MET A 154 -7.35 -1.87 8.26
C MET A 154 -6.27 -1.66 9.34
N PHE A 155 -5.88 -2.73 10.01
CA PHE A 155 -4.77 -2.71 10.96
C PHE A 155 -3.45 -2.35 10.24
N CYS A 156 -3.17 -3.00 9.12
CA CYS A 156 -1.95 -2.79 8.33
C CYS A 156 -1.84 -1.36 7.73
N ALA A 157 -2.96 -0.67 7.54
CA ALA A 157 -2.98 0.73 7.13
C ALA A 157 -2.69 1.70 8.28
N LEU A 158 -2.90 1.30 9.52
CA LEU A 158 -2.64 2.11 10.71
C LEU A 158 -1.25 1.83 11.32
N ASP A 159 -0.74 0.62 11.21
CA ASP A 159 0.59 0.22 11.69
C ASP A 159 1.68 0.66 10.69
N THR A 160 1.99 1.94 10.69
CA THR A 160 2.88 2.56 9.69
C THR A 160 4.36 2.31 9.96
N ASN A 161 4.72 1.95 11.20
CA ASN A 161 6.08 1.60 11.60
C ASN A 161 6.38 0.09 11.48
N LEU A 162 5.37 -0.74 11.20
CA LEU A 162 5.42 -2.19 10.98
C LEU A 162 5.77 -3.01 12.22
N ASP A 163 5.49 -2.50 13.43
CA ASP A 163 5.81 -3.17 14.71
C ASP A 163 4.68 -4.09 15.23
N GLU A 164 3.65 -4.29 14.40
CA GLU A 164 2.45 -5.11 14.70
C GLU A 164 1.62 -4.56 15.88
N LYS A 165 1.68 -3.25 16.08
CA LYS A 165 0.85 -2.51 17.04
C LYS A 165 0.33 -1.24 16.39
N VAL A 166 -0.85 -0.79 16.80
CA VAL A 166 -1.38 0.51 16.37
C VAL A 166 -1.29 1.47 17.53
N GLN A 167 -0.55 2.55 17.37
CA GLN A 167 -0.29 3.57 18.38
C GLN A 167 -0.89 4.91 17.96
N LEU A 168 -1.19 5.76 18.93
CA LEU A 168 -1.73 7.10 18.64
C LEU A 168 -0.79 7.95 17.79
N ALA A 169 0.52 7.71 17.86
CA ALA A 169 1.51 8.44 17.05
C ALA A 169 1.38 8.17 15.56
N GLU A 170 0.85 7.01 15.17
CA GLU A 170 0.69 6.56 13.79
C GLU A 170 -0.63 7.05 13.16
N MET A 171 -1.55 7.50 14.00
CA MET A 171 -2.85 7.99 13.55
C MET A 171 -2.76 9.47 13.16
N ASN A 172 -3.40 9.85 12.06
CA ASN A 172 -3.59 11.24 11.71
C ASN A 172 -4.55 11.96 12.69
N PRO A 173 -4.62 13.30 12.70
CA PRO A 173 -5.46 14.04 13.64
C PRO A 173 -6.94 13.65 13.61
N ARG A 174 -7.49 13.35 12.45
CA ARG A 174 -8.89 12.95 12.27
C ARG A 174 -9.20 11.61 12.96
N ILE A 175 -8.32 10.63 12.78
CA ILE A 175 -8.48 9.31 13.42
C ILE A 175 -8.30 9.42 14.93
N ARG A 176 -7.30 10.18 15.39
CA ARG A 176 -7.10 10.43 16.84
C ARG A 176 -8.34 11.03 17.50
N ALA A 177 -8.96 12.01 16.85
CA ALA A 177 -10.18 12.64 17.35
C ALA A 177 -11.36 11.66 17.44
N ALA A 178 -11.45 10.70 16.50
CA ALA A 178 -12.52 9.71 16.48
C ALA A 178 -12.38 8.62 17.55
N VAL A 179 -11.16 8.31 17.99
CA VAL A 179 -10.88 7.27 18.99
C VAL A 179 -10.59 7.83 20.40
N ALA A 180 -10.53 9.16 20.55
CA ALA A 180 -10.34 9.79 21.85
C ALA A 180 -11.49 9.43 22.82
N PRO A 181 -11.20 9.12 24.09
CA PRO A 181 -12.25 8.92 25.09
C PRO A 181 -13.10 10.20 25.22
N LYS A 182 -14.43 10.02 25.20
CA LYS A 182 -15.39 11.13 25.42
C LYS A 182 -15.41 11.54 26.88
#